data_de89ff0c8010bbad1e622ec2230a540b
#
_entry.id   de89ff0c8010bbad1e622ec2230a540b
#
_cell.length_a   1.000
_cell.length_b   1.000
_cell.length_c   1.000
_cell.angle_alpha   90.00
_cell.angle_beta   90.00
_cell.angle_gamma   90.00
#
_symmetry.space_group_name_H-M   'P 1'
#
loop_
_entity.id
_entity.type
_entity.pdbx_description
1 polymer ?
#
loop_
_entity_poly.entity_id
_entity_poly.type
_entity_poly.pdbx_seq_one_letter_code
_entity_poly.pdbx_strand_id
1 'polypeptide(L)'
;MNSSTNTLPKTVYAIQHLAFEDLGSLEHVFDQLGYRVRYFEAGVDDLRPALNYDGLTIILGGPIGVYESEDYPFLLDEITGLKQRLHDHKPTIGICLGAQLIAHALGAKVYAGHQKEIGWSQLQISAVDHNPLSALNGIEVLHWHGDTFDLPENA
;
A
#
# COMPACT_ATOMS: atom_id res chain seq x y z
N MET A 1 10.47 22.97 -35.63
CA MET A 1 10.96 21.62 -35.36
C MET A 1 10.68 21.36 -33.88
N ASN A 2 9.56 20.67 -33.57
CA ASN A 2 9.21 20.28 -32.20
C ASN A 2 10.07 19.06 -31.86
N SER A 3 11.08 19.24 -31.05
CA SER A 3 11.76 18.13 -30.39
C SER A 3 10.82 17.61 -29.28
N SER A 4 9.97 16.66 -29.63
CA SER A 4 9.31 15.83 -28.62
C SER A 4 10.42 15.05 -27.92
N THR A 5 10.81 15.53 -26.74
CA THR A 5 11.65 14.73 -25.83
C THR A 5 10.86 13.47 -25.50
N ASN A 6 11.29 12.37 -26.08
CA ASN A 6 10.72 11.04 -25.84
C ASN A 6 11.14 10.59 -24.43
N THR A 7 10.57 11.20 -23.41
CA THR A 7 10.79 10.80 -22.02
C THR A 7 10.05 9.48 -21.80
N LEU A 8 10.77 8.45 -21.33
CA LEU A 8 10.16 7.18 -20.94
C LEU A 8 9.06 7.46 -19.91
N PRO A 9 7.92 6.78 -20.00
CA PRO A 9 6.84 6.94 -19.03
C PRO A 9 7.35 6.59 -17.64
N LYS A 10 6.98 7.41 -16.66
CA LYS A 10 7.23 7.13 -15.25
C LYS A 10 6.51 5.83 -14.88
N THR A 11 7.08 5.06 -13.98
CA THR A 11 6.50 3.79 -13.55
C THR A 11 6.07 3.87 -12.09
N VAL A 12 4.93 3.26 -11.79
CA VAL A 12 4.47 2.94 -10.43
C VAL A 12 4.46 1.43 -10.31
N TYR A 13 5.00 0.90 -9.23
CA TYR A 13 4.95 -0.53 -8.94
C TYR A 13 3.83 -0.80 -7.95
N ALA A 14 3.10 -1.89 -8.16
CA ALA A 14 2.04 -2.35 -7.27
C ALA A 14 2.33 -3.80 -6.87
N ILE A 15 2.40 -4.09 -5.58
CA ILE A 15 2.48 -5.44 -5.05
C ILE A 15 1.06 -5.89 -4.73
N GLN A 16 0.64 -7.00 -5.30
CA GLN A 16 -0.70 -7.55 -5.31
C GLN A 16 -0.70 -8.93 -4.64
N HIS A 17 -1.64 -9.15 -3.70
CA HIS A 17 -1.77 -10.42 -2.98
C HIS A 17 -2.93 -11.28 -3.51
N LEU A 18 -3.83 -10.69 -4.26
CA LEU A 18 -4.91 -11.36 -4.98
C LEU A 18 -5.07 -10.77 -6.37
N ALA A 19 -5.21 -11.61 -7.37
CA ALA A 19 -5.26 -11.22 -8.78
C ALA A 19 -6.37 -10.22 -9.15
N PHE A 20 -7.45 -10.12 -8.36
CA PHE A 20 -8.56 -9.20 -8.60
C PHE A 20 -8.55 -7.96 -7.69
N GLU A 21 -7.66 -7.89 -6.71
CA GLU A 21 -7.45 -6.70 -5.88
C GLU A 21 -6.36 -5.81 -6.50
N ASP A 22 -6.72 -5.14 -7.58
CA ASP A 22 -5.85 -4.22 -8.31
C ASP A 22 -5.96 -2.77 -7.77
N LEU A 23 -5.35 -1.83 -8.47
CA LEU A 23 -5.39 -0.40 -8.12
C LEU A 23 -6.76 0.26 -8.32
N GLY A 24 -7.70 -0.40 -8.96
CA GLY A 24 -9.03 0.13 -9.23
C GLY A 24 -8.98 1.51 -9.91
N SER A 25 -9.69 2.48 -9.33
CA SER A 25 -9.75 3.84 -9.88
C SER A 25 -8.40 4.57 -9.90
N LEU A 26 -7.43 4.18 -9.05
CA LEU A 26 -6.10 4.78 -9.04
C LEU A 26 -5.32 4.50 -10.33
N GLU A 27 -5.56 3.38 -11.00
CA GLU A 27 -4.89 3.05 -12.26
C GLU A 27 -5.19 4.08 -13.34
N HIS A 28 -6.46 4.48 -13.45
CA HIS A 28 -6.86 5.56 -14.36
C HIS A 28 -6.20 6.90 -14.03
N VAL A 29 -6.06 7.24 -12.75
CA VAL A 29 -5.37 8.45 -12.31
C VAL A 29 -3.90 8.41 -12.71
N PHE A 30 -3.22 7.28 -12.51
CA PHE A 30 -1.83 7.12 -12.92
C PHE A 30 -1.65 7.23 -14.44
N ASP A 31 -2.55 6.62 -15.22
CA ASP A 31 -2.52 6.74 -16.68
C ASP A 31 -2.68 8.20 -17.13
N GLN A 32 -3.64 8.95 -16.58
CA GLN A 32 -3.81 10.38 -16.86
C GLN A 32 -2.58 11.21 -16.51
N LEU A 33 -1.83 10.82 -15.48
CA LEU A 33 -0.59 11.48 -15.07
C LEU A 33 0.64 11.01 -15.85
N GLY A 34 0.46 10.12 -16.84
CA GLY A 34 1.53 9.59 -17.69
C GLY A 34 2.41 8.55 -17.01
N TYR A 35 1.90 7.88 -15.99
CA TYR A 35 2.56 6.75 -15.35
C TYR A 35 2.10 5.44 -16.00
N ARG A 36 3.00 4.44 -16.00
CA ARG A 36 2.66 3.05 -16.25
C ARG A 36 2.67 2.27 -14.95
N VAL A 37 1.64 1.47 -14.73
CA VAL A 37 1.60 0.56 -13.59
C VAL A 37 2.23 -0.77 -13.99
N ARG A 38 3.05 -1.33 -13.09
CA ARG A 38 3.56 -2.68 -13.18
C ARG A 38 3.23 -3.43 -11.89
N TYR A 39 2.51 -4.52 -12.05
CA TYR A 39 2.13 -5.40 -10.95
C TYR A 39 3.20 -6.45 -10.67
N PHE A 40 3.32 -6.81 -9.40
CA PHE A 40 4.08 -7.94 -8.87
C PHE A 40 3.15 -8.75 -7.99
N GLU A 41 3.04 -10.04 -8.26
CA GLU A 41 2.19 -10.95 -7.49
C GLU A 41 2.98 -11.54 -6.33
N ALA A 42 2.57 -11.23 -5.08
CA ALA A 42 3.20 -11.73 -3.88
C ALA A 42 3.08 -13.27 -3.80
N GLY A 43 4.18 -13.94 -3.45
CA GLY A 43 4.26 -15.39 -3.44
C GLY A 43 4.51 -16.04 -4.81
N VAL A 44 4.51 -15.28 -5.91
CA VAL A 44 4.77 -15.75 -7.27
C VAL A 44 5.99 -15.05 -7.86
N ASP A 45 5.99 -13.72 -7.85
CA ASP A 45 7.05 -12.90 -8.40
C ASP A 45 8.17 -12.63 -7.38
N ASP A 46 9.37 -12.33 -7.90
CA ASP A 46 10.41 -11.70 -7.10
C ASP A 46 10.03 -10.25 -6.79
N LEU A 47 9.75 -9.95 -5.53
CA LEU A 47 9.34 -8.62 -5.10
C LEU A 47 10.50 -7.62 -4.97
N ARG A 48 11.77 -8.08 -5.00
CA ARG A 48 12.95 -7.21 -4.84
C ARG A 48 12.99 -6.04 -5.82
N PRO A 49 12.63 -6.19 -7.10
CA PRO A 49 12.58 -5.04 -8.01
C PRO A 49 11.59 -3.96 -7.57
N ALA A 50 10.43 -4.33 -7.02
CA ALA A 50 9.44 -3.38 -6.53
C ALA A 50 9.87 -2.76 -5.19
N LEU A 51 10.38 -3.56 -4.27
CA LEU A 51 10.79 -3.11 -2.94
C LEU A 51 12.04 -2.23 -2.96
N ASN A 52 12.95 -2.45 -3.91
CA ASN A 52 14.16 -1.63 -4.09
C ASN A 52 13.98 -0.42 -5.02
N TYR A 53 12.83 -0.28 -5.65
CA TYR A 53 12.56 0.81 -6.59
C TYR A 53 12.57 2.17 -5.90
N ASP A 54 13.23 3.18 -6.49
CA ASP A 54 13.34 4.54 -5.92
C ASP A 54 12.07 5.38 -6.14
N GLY A 55 11.20 4.98 -7.04
CA GLY A 55 9.90 5.61 -7.25
C GLY A 55 8.81 5.03 -6.36
N LEU A 56 7.55 5.36 -6.69
CA LEU A 56 6.39 4.95 -5.92
C LEU A 56 6.14 3.44 -6.04
N THR A 57 6.03 2.78 -4.89
CA THR A 57 5.52 1.40 -4.77
C THR A 57 4.27 1.40 -3.91
N ILE A 58 3.23 0.74 -4.37
CA ILE A 58 1.95 0.58 -3.68
C ILE A 58 1.81 -0.88 -3.25
N ILE A 59 1.56 -1.09 -1.97
CA ILE A 59 1.29 -2.40 -1.40
C ILE A 59 -0.21 -2.52 -1.26
N LEU A 60 -0.81 -3.44 -1.99
CA LEU A 60 -2.26 -3.61 -2.06
C LEU A 60 -2.81 -4.47 -0.92
N GLY A 61 -4.11 -4.64 -0.91
CA GLY A 61 -4.84 -5.45 0.04
C GLY A 61 -4.64 -6.96 -0.15
N GLY A 62 -5.28 -7.72 0.73
CA GLY A 62 -5.29 -9.17 0.67
C GLY A 62 -6.03 -9.77 1.87
N PRO A 63 -6.46 -11.03 1.76
CA PRO A 63 -7.29 -11.68 2.78
C PRO A 63 -6.49 -12.36 3.89
N ILE A 64 -5.21 -12.05 4.03
CA ILE A 64 -4.29 -12.67 4.99
C ILE A 64 -3.86 -11.66 6.05
N GLY A 65 -3.46 -12.14 7.23
CA GLY A 65 -2.89 -11.33 8.30
C GLY A 65 -1.36 -11.24 8.20
N VAL A 66 -0.79 -10.14 8.65
CA VAL A 66 0.68 -9.94 8.65
C VAL A 66 1.43 -10.96 9.49
N TYR A 67 0.73 -11.64 10.39
CA TYR A 67 1.24 -12.65 11.33
C TYR A 67 1.11 -14.10 10.81
N GLU A 68 0.55 -14.30 9.60
CA GLU A 68 0.32 -15.62 9.01
C GLU A 68 1.52 -16.10 8.17
N SER A 69 2.74 -15.78 8.57
CA SER A 69 3.95 -16.11 7.82
C SER A 69 4.28 -17.61 7.80
N GLU A 70 3.67 -18.42 8.68
CA GLU A 70 3.80 -19.88 8.63
C GLU A 70 3.06 -20.46 7.42
N ASP A 71 1.88 -19.91 7.09
CA ASP A 71 1.08 -20.32 5.94
C ASP A 71 1.49 -19.58 4.66
N TYR A 72 2.00 -18.35 4.81
CA TYR A 72 2.41 -17.47 3.70
C TYR A 72 3.87 -17.01 3.88
N PRO A 73 4.86 -17.88 3.64
CA PRO A 73 6.28 -17.58 3.91
C PRO A 73 6.82 -16.34 3.17
N PHE A 74 6.25 -15.97 2.02
CA PHE A 74 6.64 -14.77 1.27
C PHE A 74 6.48 -13.46 2.08
N LEU A 75 5.61 -13.44 3.09
CA LEU A 75 5.42 -12.28 3.97
C LEU A 75 6.73 -11.89 4.69
N LEU A 76 7.59 -12.85 5.03
CA LEU A 76 8.85 -12.56 5.71
C LEU A 76 9.80 -11.74 4.83
N ASP A 77 9.89 -12.10 3.55
CA ASP A 77 10.73 -11.39 2.57
C ASP A 77 10.14 -10.01 2.26
N GLU A 78 8.82 -9.93 2.12
CA GLU A 78 8.11 -8.69 1.87
C GLU A 78 8.26 -7.71 3.04
N ILE A 79 8.03 -8.14 4.29
CA ILE A 79 8.21 -7.33 5.49
C ILE A 79 9.67 -6.86 5.61
N THR A 80 10.62 -7.74 5.32
CA THR A 80 12.05 -7.38 5.36
C THR A 80 12.40 -6.32 4.34
N GLY A 81 11.93 -6.47 3.11
CA GLY A 81 12.12 -5.48 2.05
C GLY A 81 11.40 -4.17 2.34
N LEU A 82 10.19 -4.22 2.93
CA LEU A 82 9.47 -3.02 3.36
C LEU A 82 10.22 -2.26 4.46
N LYS A 83 10.76 -2.94 5.47
CA LYS A 83 11.59 -2.31 6.51
C LYS A 83 12.72 -1.50 5.90
N GLN A 84 13.46 -2.09 4.96
CA GLN A 84 14.56 -1.40 4.28
C GLN A 84 14.04 -0.23 3.46
N ARG A 85 12.96 -0.43 2.68
CA ARG A 85 12.36 0.59 1.84
C ARG A 85 11.93 1.83 2.63
N LEU A 86 11.27 1.61 3.78
CA LEU A 86 10.80 2.67 4.67
C LEU A 86 11.97 3.37 5.37
N HIS A 87 12.98 2.63 5.81
CA HIS A 87 14.22 3.19 6.35
C HIS A 87 14.91 4.12 5.33
N ASP A 88 14.89 3.77 4.06
CA ASP A 88 15.47 4.56 2.98
C ASP A 88 14.55 5.69 2.49
N HIS A 89 13.43 5.94 3.18
CA HIS A 89 12.43 6.97 2.86
C HIS A 89 11.90 6.92 1.42
N LYS A 90 11.81 5.74 0.83
CA LYS A 90 11.29 5.57 -0.53
C LYS A 90 9.77 5.73 -0.56
N PRO A 91 9.20 6.41 -1.59
CA PRO A 91 7.76 6.67 -1.68
C PRO A 91 6.94 5.39 -1.64
N THR A 92 6.11 5.21 -0.61
CA THR A 92 5.36 3.98 -0.35
C THR A 92 3.93 4.31 0.06
N ILE A 93 2.96 3.60 -0.50
CA ILE A 93 1.56 3.64 -0.09
C ILE A 93 1.13 2.22 0.28
N GLY A 94 0.42 2.05 1.39
CA GLY A 94 -0.21 0.80 1.78
C GLY A 94 -1.74 0.93 1.79
N ILE A 95 -2.43 -0.08 1.27
CA ILE A 95 -3.89 -0.15 1.25
C ILE A 95 -4.30 -1.44 1.95
N CYS A 96 -5.17 -1.37 2.97
CA CYS A 96 -5.67 -2.50 3.74
C CYS A 96 -4.52 -3.35 4.32
N LEU A 97 -4.31 -4.59 3.88
CA LEU A 97 -3.16 -5.42 4.26
C LEU A 97 -1.83 -4.67 4.06
N GLY A 98 -1.67 -3.93 2.97
CA GLY A 98 -0.47 -3.14 2.72
C GLY A 98 -0.20 -2.08 3.79
N ALA A 99 -1.24 -1.43 4.31
CA ALA A 99 -1.10 -0.48 5.42
C ALA A 99 -0.69 -1.20 6.71
N GLN A 100 -1.25 -2.39 6.97
CA GLN A 100 -0.89 -3.23 8.11
C GLN A 100 0.57 -3.72 8.02
N LEU A 101 1.03 -4.11 6.82
CA LEU A 101 2.43 -4.51 6.57
C LEU A 101 3.40 -3.35 6.82
N ILE A 102 3.04 -2.13 6.39
CA ILE A 102 3.82 -0.92 6.66
C ILE A 102 3.89 -0.65 8.16
N ALA A 103 2.76 -0.66 8.86
CA ALA A 103 2.69 -0.46 10.31
C ALA A 103 3.55 -1.51 11.05
N HIS A 104 3.41 -2.78 10.67
CA HIS A 104 4.21 -3.88 11.22
C HIS A 104 5.72 -3.70 10.93
N ALA A 105 6.08 -3.31 9.73
CA ALA A 105 7.47 -3.04 9.34
C ALA A 105 8.09 -1.91 10.15
N LEU A 106 7.29 -0.92 10.55
CA LEU A 106 7.67 0.19 11.44
C LEU A 106 7.64 -0.17 12.94
N GLY A 107 7.32 -1.43 13.27
CA GLY A 107 7.33 -1.94 14.64
C GLY A 107 6.01 -1.79 15.39
N ALA A 108 4.95 -1.30 14.75
CA ALA A 108 3.64 -1.22 15.36
C ALA A 108 2.97 -2.59 15.46
N LYS A 109 2.11 -2.75 16.45
CA LYS A 109 1.33 -3.96 16.63
C LYS A 109 0.14 -3.97 15.68
N VAL A 110 -0.04 -5.08 14.97
CA VAL A 110 -1.23 -5.39 14.16
C VAL A 110 -2.01 -6.48 14.88
N TYR A 111 -3.33 -6.36 14.96
CA TYR A 111 -4.20 -7.26 15.71
C TYR A 111 -5.62 -7.24 15.19
N ALA A 112 -6.40 -8.28 15.51
CA ALA A 112 -7.82 -8.32 15.19
C ALA A 112 -8.58 -7.19 15.89
N GLY A 113 -9.35 -6.42 15.14
CA GLY A 113 -10.23 -5.38 15.66
C GLY A 113 -11.34 -5.96 16.54
N HIS A 114 -12.01 -5.11 17.32
CA HIS A 114 -13.13 -5.54 18.16
C HIS A 114 -14.28 -6.12 17.34
N GLN A 115 -14.42 -5.67 16.11
CA GLN A 115 -15.40 -6.16 15.13
C GLN A 115 -14.84 -5.99 13.73
N LYS A 116 -15.34 -6.79 12.80
CA LYS A 116 -15.05 -6.59 11.38
C LYS A 116 -15.78 -5.35 10.89
N GLU A 117 -15.10 -4.49 10.19
CA GLU A 117 -15.69 -3.33 9.51
C GLU A 117 -15.88 -3.68 8.05
N ILE A 118 -17.15 -3.96 7.67
CA ILE A 118 -17.55 -4.29 6.32
C ILE A 118 -18.76 -3.43 5.97
N GLY A 119 -18.59 -2.50 5.02
CA GLY A 119 -19.66 -1.59 4.61
C GLY A 119 -19.17 -0.16 4.41
N TRP A 120 -20.11 0.71 4.09
CA TRP A 120 -19.86 2.13 3.88
C TRP A 120 -19.98 2.88 5.19
N SER A 121 -18.97 3.66 5.53
CA SER A 121 -19.01 4.57 6.68
C SER A 121 -18.06 5.76 6.46
N GLN A 122 -18.29 6.82 7.24
CA GLN A 122 -17.52 8.04 7.14
C GLN A 122 -16.15 7.89 7.77
N LEU A 123 -15.13 8.40 7.10
CA LEU A 123 -13.81 8.55 7.67
C LEU A 123 -13.75 9.71 8.65
N GLN A 124 -13.07 9.48 9.77
CA GLN A 124 -12.66 10.50 10.71
C GLN A 124 -11.15 10.68 10.60
N ILE A 125 -10.71 11.81 10.08
CA ILE A 125 -9.30 12.13 9.91
C ILE A 125 -8.86 12.97 11.10
N SER A 126 -7.94 12.43 11.90
CA SER A 126 -7.27 13.22 12.94
C SER A 126 -6.38 14.25 12.25
N ALA A 127 -6.75 15.52 12.42
CA ALA A 127 -6.12 16.61 11.70
C ALA A 127 -4.66 16.77 12.13
N VAL A 128 -3.76 16.49 11.20
CA VAL A 128 -2.40 17.03 11.23
C VAL A 128 -2.33 18.00 10.05
N ASP A 129 -1.80 19.19 10.27
CA ASP A 129 -1.60 20.17 9.21
C ASP A 129 -0.86 19.52 8.01
N HIS A 130 -1.37 19.75 6.79
CA HIS A 130 -0.84 19.18 5.55
C HIS A 130 -1.03 17.68 5.34
N ASN A 131 -2.00 17.04 6.01
CA ASN A 131 -2.34 15.65 5.73
C ASN A 131 -3.04 15.54 4.35
N PRO A 132 -2.50 14.78 3.39
CA PRO A 132 -3.11 14.63 2.06
C PRO A 132 -4.50 13.96 2.10
N LEU A 133 -4.83 13.23 3.17
CA LEU A 133 -6.12 12.59 3.36
C LEU A 133 -7.19 13.52 3.95
N SER A 134 -6.85 14.76 4.34
CA SER A 134 -7.80 15.69 4.98
C SER A 134 -9.07 15.94 4.15
N ALA A 135 -8.97 15.88 2.83
CA ALA A 135 -10.12 16.00 1.93
C ALA A 135 -11.13 14.86 2.03
N LEU A 136 -10.74 13.73 2.65
CA LEU A 136 -11.61 12.56 2.87
C LEU A 136 -12.34 12.61 4.21
N ASN A 137 -12.09 13.60 5.05
CA ASN A 137 -12.77 13.71 6.35
C ASN A 137 -14.28 13.86 6.18
N GLY A 138 -15.04 12.95 6.80
CA GLY A 138 -16.50 12.91 6.68
C GLY A 138 -17.02 12.31 5.36
N ILE A 139 -16.15 11.86 4.46
CA ILE A 139 -16.55 11.18 3.23
C ILE A 139 -16.82 9.71 3.55
N GLU A 140 -17.91 9.17 3.00
CA GLU A 140 -18.20 7.74 3.07
C GLU A 140 -17.28 6.96 2.14
N VAL A 141 -16.59 5.97 2.72
CA VAL A 141 -15.74 5.04 1.98
C VAL A 141 -16.11 3.60 2.33
N LEU A 142 -15.77 2.67 1.46
CA LEU A 142 -15.94 1.26 1.73
C LEU A 142 -14.86 0.78 2.71
N HIS A 143 -15.30 0.28 3.86
CA HIS A 143 -14.47 -0.46 4.80
C HIS A 143 -14.62 -1.96 4.52
N TRP A 144 -13.49 -2.67 4.49
CA TRP A 144 -13.48 -4.13 4.31
C TRP A 144 -12.25 -4.71 4.99
N HIS A 145 -12.28 -4.75 6.32
CA HIS A 145 -11.17 -5.29 7.11
C HIS A 145 -11.65 -5.85 8.45
N GLY A 146 -10.85 -6.74 9.03
CA GLY A 146 -11.06 -7.29 10.37
C GLY A 146 -9.93 -6.93 11.32
N ASP A 147 -8.75 -6.65 10.78
CA ASP A 147 -7.58 -6.30 11.55
C ASP A 147 -7.37 -4.78 11.58
N THR A 148 -6.74 -4.33 12.65
CA THR A 148 -6.32 -2.94 12.86
C THR A 148 -4.89 -2.91 13.38
N PHE A 149 -4.32 -1.72 13.53
CA PHE A 149 -2.97 -1.55 14.04
C PHE A 149 -2.84 -0.30 14.90
N ASP A 150 -1.87 -0.33 15.82
CA ASP A 150 -1.45 0.86 16.54
C ASP A 150 -0.69 1.81 15.60
N LEU A 151 -0.81 3.12 15.80
CA LEU A 151 0.00 4.06 15.01
C LEU A 151 1.49 3.84 15.35
N PRO A 152 2.34 3.74 14.32
CA PRO A 152 3.78 3.69 14.56
C PRO A 152 4.29 4.92 15.30
N GLU A 153 5.36 4.79 16.09
CA GLU A 153 6.03 5.95 16.67
C GLU A 153 6.50 6.88 15.55
N ASN A 154 6.20 8.15 15.68
CA ASN A 154 6.51 9.22 14.70
C ASN A 154 5.72 9.16 13.37
N ALA A 155 4.53 8.51 13.36
CA ALA A 155 3.59 8.54 12.22
C ALA A 155 2.63 9.73 12.32
#